data_cb0de4a7608cf97691bd5c5c80104385
#
_entry.id   cb0de4a7608cf97691bd5c5c80104385
#
_cell.length_a   1.000
_cell.length_b   1.000
_cell.length_c   1.000
_cell.angle_alpha   90.00
_cell.angle_beta   90.00
_cell.angle_gamma   90.00
#
_symmetry.space_group_name_H-M   'P 1'
#
loop_
_entity.id
_entity.type
_entity.pdbx_description
1 polymer ?
#
loop_
_entity_poly.entity_id
_entity_poly.type
_entity_poly.pdbx_seq_one_letter_code
_entity_poly.pdbx_strand_id
1 'polypeptide(L)'
;MQLSGRGVALSIIASVLFAVVPGYVRLLAPLDGLQVFAQRVLWSMPAVLLLITLSRQWPTLLAACDRVRREPLLLASQPLAALLMGIQWALFVWAPLAGRMLEVSLGYFLLPLAMVLAGRVFYG
;
A
#
# COMPACT_ATOMS: atom_id res chain seq x y z
N MET A 1 -7.73 19.52 19.17
CA MET A 1 -7.99 18.83 17.90
C MET A 1 -9.38 18.22 17.97
N GLN A 2 -10.39 18.80 17.32
CA GLN A 2 -11.70 18.14 17.22
C GLN A 2 -11.61 17.07 16.15
N LEU A 3 -11.59 15.81 16.58
CA LEU A 3 -11.75 14.68 15.66
C LEU A 3 -13.12 14.79 15.01
N SER A 4 -13.17 15.12 13.74
CA SER A 4 -14.44 15.16 13.02
C SER A 4 -15.05 13.75 13.04
N GLY A 5 -16.30 13.59 13.47
CA GLY A 5 -16.97 12.28 13.53
C GLY A 5 -16.92 11.52 12.20
N ARG A 6 -16.88 12.24 11.07
CA ARG A 6 -16.67 11.67 9.72
C ARG A 6 -15.29 11.01 9.58
N GLY A 7 -14.22 11.62 10.11
CA GLY A 7 -12.86 11.04 10.05
C GLY A 7 -12.77 9.74 10.84
N VAL A 8 -13.38 9.72 12.02
CA VAL A 8 -13.44 8.50 12.85
C VAL A 8 -14.24 7.39 12.16
N ALA A 9 -15.41 7.71 11.61
CA ALA A 9 -16.24 6.74 10.89
C ALA A 9 -15.50 6.15 9.67
N LEU A 10 -14.84 6.99 8.87
CA LEU A 10 -14.04 6.54 7.72
C LEU A 10 -12.86 5.65 8.16
N SER A 11 -12.20 5.99 9.26
CA SER A 11 -11.11 5.18 9.82
C SER A 11 -11.60 3.79 10.28
N ILE A 12 -12.76 3.73 10.94
CA ILE A 12 -13.36 2.46 11.37
C ILE A 12 -13.73 1.61 10.14
N ILE A 13 -14.39 2.19 9.15
CA ILE A 13 -14.75 1.49 7.91
C ILE A 13 -13.51 0.96 7.20
N ALA A 14 -12.47 1.78 7.06
CA ALA A 14 -11.20 1.36 6.45
C ALA A 14 -10.56 0.19 7.23
N SER A 15 -10.56 0.25 8.56
CA SER A 15 -10.01 -0.81 9.42
C SER A 15 -10.78 -2.12 9.27
N VAL A 16 -12.11 -2.07 9.22
CA VAL A 16 -12.96 -3.26 9.01
C VAL A 16 -12.70 -3.85 7.62
N LEU A 17 -12.66 -3.02 6.58
CA LEU A 17 -12.34 -3.48 5.22
C LEU A 17 -10.97 -4.15 5.17
N PHE A 18 -9.97 -3.55 5.84
CA PHE A 18 -8.61 -4.11 5.90
C PHE A 18 -8.56 -5.45 6.64
N ALA A 19 -9.36 -5.62 7.70
CA ALA A 19 -9.45 -6.87 8.45
C ALA A 19 -10.09 -8.01 7.64
N VAL A 20 -10.99 -7.70 6.71
CA VAL A 20 -11.66 -8.70 5.85
C VAL A 20 -10.76 -9.19 4.71
N VAL A 21 -9.80 -8.38 4.25
CA VAL A 21 -8.92 -8.70 3.11
C VAL A 21 -8.19 -10.05 3.27
N PRO A 22 -7.55 -10.38 4.42
CA PRO A 22 -6.89 -11.67 4.59
C PRO A 22 -7.85 -12.87 4.51
N GLY A 23 -9.08 -12.71 5.01
CA GLY A 23 -10.12 -13.72 4.88
C GLY A 23 -10.52 -13.96 3.42
N TYR A 24 -10.69 -12.90 2.65
CA TYR A 24 -10.95 -12.96 1.21
C TYR A 24 -9.80 -13.64 0.46
N VAL A 25 -8.55 -13.29 0.77
CA VAL A 25 -7.37 -13.92 0.16
C VAL A 25 -7.32 -15.43 0.44
N ARG A 26 -7.74 -15.88 1.62
CA ARG A 26 -7.85 -17.30 1.95
C ARG A 26 -8.88 -18.06 1.09
N LEU A 27 -9.95 -17.42 0.67
CA LEU A 27 -10.93 -18.04 -0.25
C LEU A 27 -10.35 -18.25 -1.65
N LEU A 28 -9.27 -17.55 -1.99
CA LEU A 28 -8.51 -17.71 -3.22
C LEU A 28 -7.41 -18.79 -3.11
N ALA A 29 -7.42 -19.60 -2.06
CA ALA A 29 -6.42 -20.62 -1.74
C ALA A 29 -6.02 -21.60 -2.86
N PRO A 30 -6.83 -21.85 -3.90
CA PRO A 30 -6.38 -22.60 -5.07
C PRO A 30 -5.31 -21.88 -5.91
N LEU A 31 -5.19 -20.55 -5.73
CA LEU A 31 -4.21 -19.72 -6.44
C LEU A 31 -2.97 -19.53 -5.58
N ASP A 32 -1.81 -19.58 -6.21
CA ASP A 32 -0.56 -19.22 -5.56
C ASP A 32 -0.54 -17.73 -5.16
N GLY A 33 0.10 -17.41 -4.03
CA GLY A 33 0.20 -16.03 -3.52
C GLY A 33 0.78 -15.05 -4.53
N LEU A 34 1.72 -15.51 -5.36
CA LEU A 34 2.29 -14.71 -6.43
C LEU A 34 1.27 -14.42 -7.53
N GLN A 35 0.42 -15.38 -7.87
CA GLN A 35 -0.66 -15.20 -8.86
C GLN A 35 -1.70 -14.19 -8.37
N VAL A 36 -2.12 -14.28 -7.10
CA VAL A 36 -3.05 -13.31 -6.49
C VAL A 36 -2.44 -11.91 -6.48
N PHE A 37 -1.18 -11.79 -6.13
CA PHE A 37 -0.46 -10.52 -6.15
C PHE A 37 -0.36 -9.94 -7.57
N ALA A 38 0.04 -10.75 -8.56
CA ALA A 38 0.16 -10.33 -9.94
C ALA A 38 -1.19 -9.86 -10.52
N GLN A 39 -2.27 -10.61 -10.27
CA GLN A 39 -3.62 -10.22 -10.66
C GLN A 39 -4.04 -8.89 -10.05
N ARG A 40 -3.75 -8.67 -8.77
CA ARG A 40 -4.04 -7.41 -8.09
C ARG A 40 -3.30 -6.23 -8.74
N VAL A 41 -2.00 -6.38 -9.05
CA VAL A 41 -1.21 -5.33 -9.71
C VAL A 41 -1.77 -5.05 -11.11
N LEU A 42 -2.08 -6.10 -11.88
CA LEU A 42 -2.65 -5.97 -13.21
C LEU A 42 -3.98 -5.20 -13.22
N TRP A 43 -4.89 -5.54 -12.31
CA TRP A 43 -6.20 -4.90 -12.24
C TRP A 43 -6.18 -3.51 -11.59
N SER A 44 -5.16 -3.21 -10.78
CA SER A 44 -4.99 -1.86 -10.20
C SER A 44 -4.65 -0.81 -11.27
N MET A 45 -3.91 -1.18 -12.32
CA MET A 45 -3.56 -0.27 -13.41
C MET A 45 -4.77 0.33 -14.13
N PRO A 46 -5.69 -0.49 -14.72
CA PRO A 46 -6.87 0.05 -15.37
C PRO A 46 -7.80 0.80 -14.40
N ALA A 47 -7.89 0.35 -13.13
CA ALA A 47 -8.68 1.04 -12.12
C ALA A 47 -8.15 2.46 -11.84
N VAL A 48 -6.84 2.62 -11.66
CA VAL A 48 -6.20 3.92 -11.46
C VAL A 48 -6.36 4.82 -12.69
N LEU A 49 -6.15 4.27 -13.89
CA LEU A 49 -6.36 5.02 -15.14
C LEU A 49 -7.81 5.49 -15.29
N LEU A 50 -8.77 4.64 -14.96
CA LEU A 50 -10.18 4.99 -14.95
C LEU A 50 -10.48 6.12 -13.96
N LEU A 51 -9.95 6.03 -12.74
CA LEU A 51 -10.11 7.07 -11.72
C LEU A 51 -9.52 8.41 -12.17
N ILE A 52 -8.32 8.43 -12.75
CA ILE A 52 -7.67 9.64 -13.26
C ILE A 52 -8.51 10.25 -14.39
N THR A 53 -9.05 9.42 -15.26
CA THR A 53 -9.90 9.85 -16.39
C THR A 53 -11.21 10.44 -15.88
N LEU A 54 -11.91 9.77 -14.97
CA LEU A 54 -13.16 10.24 -14.38
C LEU A 54 -12.96 11.53 -13.57
N SER A 55 -11.85 11.60 -12.82
CA SER A 55 -11.50 12.78 -12.02
C SER A 55 -10.91 13.92 -12.84
N ARG A 56 -10.70 13.74 -14.15
CA ARG A 56 -10.06 14.71 -15.06
C ARG A 56 -8.70 15.23 -14.56
N GLN A 57 -7.95 14.40 -13.84
CA GLN A 57 -6.67 14.79 -13.23
C GLN A 57 -5.44 14.50 -14.12
N TRP A 58 -5.64 14.35 -15.40
CA TRP A 58 -4.55 14.16 -16.37
C TRP A 58 -3.48 15.26 -16.32
N PRO A 59 -3.84 16.58 -16.22
CA PRO A 59 -2.82 17.63 -16.14
C PRO A 59 -1.93 17.49 -14.89
N THR A 60 -2.53 17.09 -13.75
CA THR A 60 -1.82 16.87 -12.50
C THR A 60 -0.85 15.68 -12.61
N LEU A 61 -1.29 14.60 -13.25
CA LEU A 61 -0.44 13.43 -13.50
C LEU A 61 0.76 13.80 -14.39
N LEU A 62 0.52 14.51 -15.49
CA LEU A 62 1.58 14.93 -16.41
C LEU A 62 2.58 15.88 -15.73
N ALA A 63 2.10 16.82 -14.93
CA ALA A 63 2.95 17.72 -14.15
C ALA A 63 3.80 16.93 -13.11
N ALA A 64 3.23 15.92 -12.46
CA ALA A 64 3.96 15.06 -11.54
C ALA A 64 5.04 14.23 -12.27
N CYS A 65 4.72 13.67 -13.44
CA CYS A 65 5.68 12.95 -14.27
C CYS A 65 6.85 13.85 -14.73
N ASP A 66 6.52 15.09 -15.14
CA ASP A 66 7.54 16.06 -15.55
C ASP A 66 8.46 16.46 -14.40
N ARG A 67 7.89 16.66 -13.21
CA ARG A 67 8.67 16.91 -11.99
C ARG A 67 9.60 15.76 -11.64
N VAL A 68 9.13 14.52 -11.67
CA VAL A 68 9.97 13.33 -11.41
C VAL A 68 11.12 13.24 -12.42
N ARG A 69 10.89 13.57 -13.68
CA ARG A 69 11.94 13.57 -14.72
C ARG A 69 12.99 14.66 -14.52
N ARG A 70 12.60 15.81 -13.98
CA ARG A 70 13.52 16.94 -13.75
C ARG A 70 14.36 16.78 -12.49
N GLU A 71 13.88 16.04 -11.50
CA GLU A 71 14.58 15.87 -10.22
C GLU A 71 15.19 14.45 -10.16
N PRO A 72 16.52 14.30 -10.33
CA PRO A 72 17.21 13.00 -10.37
C PRO A 72 17.04 12.21 -9.08
N LEU A 73 16.92 12.90 -7.94
CA LEU A 73 16.67 12.28 -6.64
C LEU A 73 15.28 11.62 -6.60
N LEU A 74 14.25 12.27 -7.14
CA LEU A 74 12.90 11.70 -7.26
C LEU A 74 12.88 10.54 -8.24
N LEU A 75 13.60 10.66 -9.36
CA LEU A 75 13.69 9.59 -10.35
C LEU A 75 14.32 8.32 -9.76
N ALA A 76 15.31 8.43 -8.88
CA ALA A 76 15.92 7.29 -8.18
C ALA A 76 15.09 6.77 -7.02
N SER A 77 14.45 7.67 -6.25
CA SER A 77 13.67 7.28 -5.06
C SER A 77 12.35 6.60 -5.40
N GLN A 78 11.69 6.95 -6.51
CA GLN A 78 10.41 6.37 -6.90
C GLN A 78 10.47 4.85 -7.19
N PRO A 79 11.42 4.33 -8.00
CA PRO A 79 11.57 2.89 -8.18
C PRO A 79 11.89 2.15 -6.88
N LEU A 80 12.72 2.74 -6.03
CA LEU A 80 13.04 2.17 -4.72
C LEU A 80 11.81 2.09 -3.82
N ALA A 81 11.04 3.17 -3.73
CA ALA A 81 9.79 3.20 -2.97
C ALA A 81 8.77 2.20 -3.51
N ALA A 82 8.65 2.11 -4.85
CA ALA A 82 7.75 1.15 -5.50
C ALA A 82 8.19 -0.30 -5.22
N LEU A 83 9.49 -0.60 -5.25
CA LEU A 83 10.04 -1.91 -4.93
C LEU A 83 9.74 -2.29 -3.47
N LEU A 84 10.04 -1.41 -2.52
CA LEU A 84 9.78 -1.64 -1.10
C LEU A 84 8.29 -1.86 -0.82
N MET A 85 7.44 -1.04 -1.42
CA MET A 85 5.98 -1.18 -1.33
C MET A 85 5.51 -2.50 -1.96
N GLY A 86 6.07 -2.89 -3.11
CA GLY A 86 5.76 -4.15 -3.78
C GLY A 86 6.12 -5.35 -2.92
N ILE A 87 7.30 -5.36 -2.29
CA ILE A 87 7.73 -6.42 -1.36
C ILE A 87 6.78 -6.48 -0.16
N GLN A 88 6.45 -5.35 0.45
CA GLN A 88 5.51 -5.29 1.57
C GLN A 88 4.14 -5.88 1.22
N TRP A 89 3.59 -5.51 0.06
CA TRP A 89 2.32 -6.06 -0.41
C TRP A 89 2.39 -7.53 -0.78
N ALA A 90 3.49 -7.99 -1.38
CA ALA A 90 3.70 -9.41 -1.68
C ALA A 90 3.71 -10.25 -0.39
N LEU A 91 4.41 -9.80 0.65
CA LEU A 91 4.41 -10.44 1.96
C LEU A 91 3.01 -10.48 2.58
N PHE A 92 2.26 -9.38 2.47
CA PHE A 92 0.90 -9.30 3.01
C PHE A 92 -0.08 -10.26 2.33
N VAL A 93 0.06 -10.51 1.04
CA VAL A 93 -0.77 -11.48 0.29
C VAL A 93 -0.28 -12.91 0.53
N TRP A 94 1.03 -13.12 0.58
CA TRP A 94 1.63 -14.43 0.76
C TRP A 94 1.39 -15.02 2.15
N ALA A 95 1.47 -14.21 3.20
CA ALA A 95 1.43 -14.69 4.58
C ALA A 95 0.14 -15.43 4.97
N PRO A 96 -1.08 -14.98 4.57
CA PRO A 96 -2.31 -15.72 4.82
C PRO A 96 -2.34 -17.08 4.15
N LEU A 97 -1.81 -17.17 2.93
CA LEU A 97 -1.77 -18.40 2.14
C LEU A 97 -0.73 -19.39 2.69
N ALA A 98 0.39 -18.88 3.21
CA ALA A 98 1.43 -19.66 3.84
C ALA A 98 1.14 -20.02 5.31
N GLY A 99 0.01 -19.58 5.88
CA GLY A 99 -0.32 -19.80 7.29
C GLY A 99 0.53 -18.99 8.28
N ARG A 100 1.29 -17.99 7.81
CA ARG A 100 2.23 -17.16 8.58
C ARG A 100 1.69 -15.77 8.95
N MET A 101 0.40 -15.66 9.16
CA MET A 101 -0.25 -14.40 9.53
C MET A 101 0.29 -13.77 10.82
N LEU A 102 0.62 -14.61 11.82
CA LEU A 102 1.13 -14.11 13.11
C LEU A 102 2.47 -13.39 12.96
N GLU A 103 3.38 -13.93 12.15
CA GLU A 103 4.70 -13.33 11.91
C GLU A 103 4.58 -11.94 11.27
N VAL A 104 3.71 -11.81 10.27
CA VAL A 104 3.45 -10.53 9.60
C VAL A 104 2.74 -9.54 10.52
N SER A 105 1.76 -10.01 11.32
CA SER A 105 1.08 -9.17 12.30
C SER A 105 2.05 -8.60 13.33
N LEU A 106 2.99 -9.39 13.83
CA LEU A 106 4.05 -8.93 14.74
C LEU A 106 4.92 -7.86 14.07
N GLY A 107 5.28 -8.05 12.79
CA GLY A 107 6.01 -7.04 12.02
C GLY A 107 5.27 -5.70 11.95
N TYR A 108 3.95 -5.75 11.74
CA TYR A 108 3.12 -4.54 11.73
C TYR A 108 3.02 -3.84 13.09
N PHE A 109 3.03 -4.60 14.19
CA PHE A 109 3.11 -4.02 15.54
C PHE A 109 4.44 -3.34 15.82
N LEU A 110 5.54 -3.85 15.25
CA LEU A 110 6.86 -3.25 15.38
C LEU A 110 7.06 -2.01 14.50
N LEU A 111 6.23 -1.83 13.44
CA LEU A 111 6.35 -0.73 12.50
C LEU A 111 6.29 0.65 13.17
N PRO A 112 5.34 0.98 14.08
CA PRO A 112 5.29 2.27 14.75
C PRO A 112 6.54 2.52 15.60
N LEU A 113 7.06 1.49 16.28
CA LEU A 113 8.29 1.57 17.06
C LEU A 113 9.50 1.86 16.16
N ALA A 114 9.62 1.16 15.03
CA ALA A 114 10.67 1.39 14.05
C ALA A 114 10.59 2.82 13.45
N MET A 115 9.37 3.31 13.17
CA MET A 115 9.17 4.68 12.69
C MET A 115 9.59 5.74 13.72
N VAL A 116 9.28 5.54 15.01
CA VAL A 116 9.70 6.45 16.10
C VAL A 116 11.21 6.44 16.24
N LEU A 117 11.85 5.26 16.22
CA LEU A 117 13.30 5.13 16.28
C LEU A 117 13.99 5.79 15.09
N ALA A 118 13.50 5.52 13.88
CA ALA A 118 14.02 6.16 12.67
C ALA A 118 13.85 7.68 12.72
N GLY A 119 12.66 8.17 13.13
CA GLY A 119 12.42 9.60 13.30
C GLY A 119 13.41 10.25 14.27
N ARG A 120 13.69 9.58 15.39
CA ARG A 120 14.66 10.07 16.38
C ARG A 120 16.10 10.07 15.86
N VAL A 121 16.48 9.10 15.03
CA VAL A 121 17.83 9.02 14.46
C VAL A 121 18.05 10.06 13.35
N PHE A 122 17.02 10.29 12.51
CA PHE A 122 17.15 11.18 11.34
C PHE A 122 16.79 12.64 11.61
N TYR A 123 15.96 12.91 12.62
CA TYR A 123 15.48 14.28 12.92
C TYR A 123 15.89 14.78 14.33
N GLY A 124 16.60 13.96 15.12
CA GLY A 124 17.15 14.33 16.43
C GLY A 124 16.12 14.19 17.52
#